data_f941da0215cb4d31211c5745b115f309
#
_entry.id   f941da0215cb4d31211c5745b115f309
#
_cell.length_a   1.000
_cell.length_b   1.000
_cell.length_c   1.000
_cell.angle_alpha   90.00
_cell.angle_beta   90.00
_cell.angle_gamma   90.00
#
_symmetry.space_group_name_H-M   'P 1'
#
loop_
_entity.id
_entity.type
_entity.pdbx_description
1 polymer ?
#
loop_
_entity_poly.entity_id
_entity_poly.type
_entity_poly.pdbx_seq_one_letter_code
_entity_poly.pdbx_strand_id
1 'polypeptide(L)'
;MSIRIAIAAAAALLTQEAAAPRMVVIDGEAVKRDEPPPHGNIGMSTAYRYSDAVPGRAMEFRKRVLHVGAAIGAHKLAHDEVYYVLSGEGEAFSGDRTAPVKAGQAIYFFDGETMGIRQKGAQPLALIISYPLAVRARAR
;
A
#
# COMPACT_ATOMS: atom_id res chain seq x y z
N MET A 1 -23.73 -51.33 47.96
CA MET A 1 -22.98 -51.15 46.72
C MET A 1 -23.38 -49.81 46.16
N SER A 2 -22.56 -48.77 46.37
CA SER A 2 -22.91 -47.38 46.03
C SER A 2 -22.18 -46.97 44.74
N ILE A 3 -22.97 -46.74 43.72
CA ILE A 3 -22.46 -46.28 42.45
C ILE A 3 -22.26 -44.75 42.52
N ARG A 4 -21.00 -44.30 42.44
CA ARG A 4 -20.67 -42.90 42.35
C ARG A 4 -20.64 -42.53 40.84
N ILE A 5 -21.60 -41.76 40.40
CA ILE A 5 -21.60 -41.16 39.07
C ILE A 5 -20.73 -39.91 39.13
N ALA A 6 -19.59 -39.92 38.42
CA ALA A 6 -18.75 -38.76 38.25
C ALA A 6 -19.29 -37.95 37.03
N ILE A 7 -19.81 -36.75 37.30
CA ILE A 7 -20.22 -35.82 36.27
C ILE A 7 -18.96 -35.04 35.89
N ALA A 8 -18.42 -35.29 34.69
CA ALA A 8 -17.37 -34.51 34.11
C ALA A 8 -17.99 -33.23 33.49
N ALA A 9 -17.74 -32.09 34.12
CA ALA A 9 -18.09 -30.78 33.57
C ALA A 9 -17.09 -30.42 32.47
N ALA A 10 -17.51 -30.49 31.20
CA ALA A 10 -16.74 -29.96 30.10
C ALA A 10 -16.87 -28.43 30.09
N ALA A 11 -15.80 -27.73 30.48
CA ALA A 11 -15.72 -26.30 30.33
C ALA A 11 -15.49 -25.97 28.83
N ALA A 12 -16.54 -25.49 28.17
CA ALA A 12 -16.41 -24.92 26.82
C ALA A 12 -15.68 -23.58 26.94
N LEU A 13 -14.45 -23.55 26.51
CA LEU A 13 -13.72 -22.29 26.28
C LEU A 13 -14.39 -21.58 25.08
N LEU A 14 -15.26 -20.63 25.36
CA LEU A 14 -15.75 -19.68 24.38
C LEU A 14 -14.56 -18.76 24.05
N THR A 15 -13.89 -19.03 22.93
CA THR A 15 -12.97 -18.08 22.33
C THR A 15 -13.79 -16.90 21.82
N GLN A 16 -13.78 -15.82 22.57
CA GLN A 16 -14.40 -14.57 22.14
C GLN A 16 -13.56 -14.02 20.99
N GLU A 17 -14.10 -14.18 19.78
CA GLU A 17 -13.51 -13.60 18.57
C GLU A 17 -13.46 -12.08 18.76
N ALA A 18 -12.26 -11.51 18.79
CA ALA A 18 -12.09 -10.06 18.94
C ALA A 18 -12.80 -9.37 17.77
N ALA A 19 -13.73 -8.46 18.07
CA ALA A 19 -14.42 -7.69 17.06
C ALA A 19 -13.41 -6.97 16.16
N ALA A 20 -13.62 -7.02 14.83
CA ALA A 20 -12.77 -6.34 13.88
C ALA A 20 -12.68 -4.84 14.22
N PRO A 21 -11.51 -4.21 14.13
CA PRO A 21 -11.37 -2.79 14.45
C PRO A 21 -12.26 -1.96 13.52
N ARG A 22 -12.98 -0.99 14.08
CA ARG A 22 -13.86 -0.10 13.30
C ARG A 22 -13.08 1.05 12.63
N MET A 23 -11.90 1.36 13.16
CA MET A 23 -11.01 2.41 12.67
C MET A 23 -9.57 2.10 13.08
N VAL A 24 -8.62 2.36 12.19
CA VAL A 24 -7.19 2.30 12.47
C VAL A 24 -6.58 3.65 12.10
N VAL A 25 -5.90 4.28 13.05
CA VAL A 25 -5.12 5.50 12.82
C VAL A 25 -3.65 5.11 12.79
N ILE A 26 -2.94 5.50 11.73
CA ILE A 26 -1.55 5.12 11.51
C ILE A 26 -0.69 6.38 11.48
N ASP A 27 0.30 6.44 12.36
CA ASP A 27 1.33 7.47 12.33
C ASP A 27 2.32 7.17 11.20
N GLY A 28 2.57 8.17 10.35
CA GLY A 28 3.50 8.06 9.23
C GLY A 28 4.93 7.74 9.68
N GLU A 29 5.39 8.33 10.77
CA GLU A 29 6.75 8.07 11.27
C GLU A 29 6.94 6.63 11.76
N ALA A 30 5.88 5.99 12.26
CA ALA A 30 5.94 4.59 12.69
C ALA A 30 6.08 3.60 11.52
N VAL A 31 5.66 3.99 10.32
CA VAL A 31 5.68 3.14 9.11
C VAL A 31 6.67 3.63 8.05
N LYS A 32 7.48 4.61 8.39
CA LYS A 32 8.50 5.20 7.52
C LYS A 32 9.71 4.30 7.35
N ARG A 33 10.21 4.18 6.11
CA ARG A 33 11.42 3.43 5.77
C ARG A 33 12.13 4.07 4.59
N ASP A 34 13.46 4.16 4.67
CA ASP A 34 14.28 4.50 3.52
C ASP A 34 14.66 3.21 2.79
N GLU A 35 14.32 3.16 1.52
CA GLU A 35 14.52 2.00 0.67
C GLU A 35 14.59 2.41 -0.81
N PRO A 36 15.26 1.64 -1.68
CA PRO A 36 15.14 1.86 -3.12
C PRO A 36 13.68 1.79 -3.57
N PRO A 37 13.27 2.59 -4.56
CA PRO A 37 11.95 2.45 -5.16
C PRO A 37 11.77 1.07 -5.78
N PRO A 38 10.53 0.55 -5.86
CA PRO A 38 10.27 -0.73 -6.52
C PRO A 38 10.53 -0.66 -8.03
N HIS A 39 10.68 -1.82 -8.64
CA HIS A 39 10.82 -1.99 -10.09
C HIS A 39 12.06 -1.32 -10.67
N GLY A 40 13.23 -1.83 -10.30
CA GLY A 40 14.50 -1.43 -10.88
C GLY A 40 15.51 -0.84 -9.90
N ASN A 41 15.12 -0.56 -8.64
CA ASN A 41 16.02 0.01 -7.63
C ASN A 41 16.72 1.29 -8.12
N ILE A 42 15.98 2.20 -8.76
CA ILE A 42 16.53 3.41 -9.36
C ILE A 42 16.55 4.53 -8.31
N GLY A 43 17.72 4.80 -7.77
CA GLY A 43 17.90 5.79 -6.71
C GLY A 43 17.37 5.36 -5.36
N MET A 44 17.02 6.32 -4.51
CA MET A 44 16.52 6.12 -3.16
C MET A 44 15.15 6.75 -2.97
N SER A 45 14.38 6.23 -2.05
CA SER A 45 13.08 6.78 -1.66
C SER A 45 12.83 6.62 -0.17
N THR A 46 11.91 7.43 0.34
CA THR A 46 11.31 7.24 1.66
C THR A 46 9.89 6.73 1.48
N ALA A 47 9.63 5.54 1.95
CA ALA A 47 8.32 4.88 1.89
C ALA A 47 7.58 5.01 3.22
N TYR A 48 6.29 5.31 3.15
CA TYR A 48 5.34 5.32 4.27
C TYR A 48 4.24 4.32 3.95
N ARG A 49 4.34 3.12 4.50
CA ARG A 49 3.47 1.98 4.15
C ARG A 49 2.28 1.90 5.09
N TYR A 50 1.37 2.88 5.01
CA TYR A 50 0.24 3.00 5.94
C TYR A 50 -0.64 1.75 6.00
N SER A 51 -1.04 1.24 4.84
CA SER A 51 -1.96 0.11 4.78
C SER A 51 -1.38 -1.21 5.30
N ASP A 52 -0.04 -1.34 5.38
CA ASP A 52 0.59 -2.54 5.96
C ASP A 52 0.21 -2.74 7.44
N ALA A 53 -0.11 -1.66 8.15
CA ALA A 53 -0.56 -1.71 9.54
C ALA A 53 -2.05 -2.06 9.70
N VAL A 54 -2.81 -2.24 8.60
CA VAL A 54 -4.25 -2.50 8.65
C VAL A 54 -4.55 -4.00 8.46
N PRO A 55 -5.09 -4.69 9.48
CA PRO A 55 -5.46 -6.09 9.36
C PRO A 55 -6.56 -6.30 8.30
N GLY A 56 -6.35 -7.26 7.41
CA GLY A 56 -7.35 -7.61 6.39
C GLY A 56 -7.68 -6.49 5.40
N ARG A 57 -6.74 -5.60 5.14
CA ARG A 57 -6.91 -4.50 4.20
C ARG A 57 -7.31 -4.99 2.80
N ALA A 58 -8.17 -4.22 2.14
CA ALA A 58 -8.61 -4.47 0.77
C ALA A 58 -7.99 -3.48 -0.24
N MET A 59 -7.29 -2.47 0.27
CA MET A 59 -6.64 -1.43 -0.52
C MET A 59 -5.20 -1.22 -0.09
N GLU A 60 -4.36 -0.91 -1.05
CA GLU A 60 -3.06 -0.32 -0.76
C GLU A 60 -3.20 1.19 -0.67
N PHE A 61 -2.60 1.79 0.35
CA PHE A 61 -2.47 3.22 0.51
C PHE A 61 -1.10 3.52 1.12
N ARG A 62 -0.28 4.25 0.38
CA ARG A 62 1.07 4.60 0.81
C ARG A 62 1.47 5.99 0.33
N LYS A 63 2.38 6.62 1.04
CA LYS A 63 3.16 7.75 0.54
C LYS A 63 4.54 7.26 0.15
N ARG A 64 5.06 7.74 -0.97
CA ARG A 64 6.45 7.52 -1.37
C ARG A 64 7.07 8.84 -1.79
N VAL A 65 8.22 9.14 -1.23
CA VAL A 65 9.02 10.30 -1.60
C VAL A 65 10.20 9.80 -2.41
N LEU A 66 10.17 10.03 -3.72
CA LEU A 66 11.30 9.74 -4.60
C LEU A 66 12.34 10.83 -4.41
N HIS A 67 13.53 10.46 -3.97
CA HIS A 67 14.65 11.40 -3.86
C HIS A 67 15.09 11.86 -5.26
N VAL A 68 15.87 12.91 -5.32
CA VAL A 68 16.37 13.44 -6.61
C VAL A 68 17.10 12.34 -7.38
N GLY A 69 16.71 12.14 -8.64
CA GLY A 69 17.23 11.10 -9.52
C GLY A 69 16.57 9.72 -9.38
N ALA A 70 15.62 9.56 -8.46
CA ALA A 70 14.93 8.29 -8.26
C ALA A 70 13.73 8.09 -9.20
N ALA A 71 13.36 6.83 -9.40
CA ALA A 71 12.19 6.45 -10.20
C ALA A 71 11.57 5.15 -9.72
N ILE A 72 10.26 5.04 -9.85
CA ILE A 72 9.57 3.74 -9.90
C ILE A 72 9.69 3.27 -11.35
N GLY A 73 10.42 2.19 -11.55
CA GLY A 73 10.73 1.67 -12.89
C GLY A 73 9.53 1.08 -13.62
N ALA A 74 9.73 0.80 -14.90
CA ALA A 74 8.69 0.22 -15.74
C ALA A 74 8.22 -1.14 -15.22
N HIS A 75 6.91 -1.29 -15.08
CA HIS A 75 6.29 -2.56 -14.70
C HIS A 75 4.85 -2.62 -15.21
N LYS A 76 4.41 -3.84 -15.51
CA LYS A 76 3.04 -4.09 -15.96
C LYS A 76 2.10 -4.15 -14.76
N LEU A 77 0.97 -3.43 -14.84
CA LEU A 77 -0.06 -3.44 -13.83
C LEU A 77 -0.99 -4.64 -13.97
N ALA A 78 -1.43 -5.17 -12.84
CA ALA A 78 -2.47 -6.21 -12.73
C ALA A 78 -3.77 -5.68 -12.09
N HIS A 79 -3.90 -4.36 -11.98
CA HIS A 79 -5.05 -3.60 -11.45
C HIS A 79 -4.88 -2.12 -11.79
N ASP A 80 -5.95 -1.35 -11.68
CA ASP A 80 -5.86 0.11 -11.79
C ASP A 80 -5.09 0.68 -10.59
N GLU A 81 -4.32 1.75 -10.82
CA GLU A 81 -3.62 2.49 -9.76
C GLU A 81 -3.83 3.99 -9.90
N VAL A 82 -3.89 4.67 -8.77
CA VAL A 82 -3.93 6.14 -8.72
C VAL A 82 -2.69 6.65 -7.99
N TYR A 83 -1.99 7.59 -8.63
CA TYR A 83 -0.92 8.36 -8.01
C TYR A 83 -1.35 9.81 -7.90
N TYR A 84 -1.21 10.39 -6.71
CA TYR A 84 -1.42 11.81 -6.48
C TYR A 84 -0.11 12.49 -6.11
N VAL A 85 0.22 13.57 -6.78
CA VAL A 85 1.45 14.33 -6.51
C VAL A 85 1.21 15.32 -5.38
N LEU A 86 1.82 15.08 -4.22
CA LEU A 86 1.77 15.98 -3.06
C LEU A 86 2.70 17.17 -3.24
N SER A 87 3.91 16.94 -3.72
CA SER A 87 4.95 17.96 -3.90
C SER A 87 6.00 17.49 -4.90
N GLY A 88 6.74 18.44 -5.44
CA GLY A 88 7.76 18.17 -6.44
C GLY A 88 7.20 18.03 -7.85
N GLU A 89 8.05 17.57 -8.76
CA GLU A 89 7.76 17.38 -10.18
C GLU A 89 8.24 16.01 -10.63
N GLY A 90 7.57 15.45 -11.60
CA GLY A 90 7.92 14.17 -12.18
C GLY A 90 7.57 14.05 -13.65
N GLU A 91 7.92 12.91 -14.21
CA GLU A 91 7.50 12.48 -15.53
C GLU A 91 6.93 11.08 -15.42
N ALA A 92 5.64 10.95 -15.70
CA ALA A 92 4.94 9.67 -15.72
C ALA A 92 4.90 9.13 -17.15
N PHE A 93 4.95 7.81 -17.28
CA PHE A 93 4.71 7.14 -18.57
C PHE A 93 3.78 5.95 -18.39
N SER A 94 3.01 5.67 -19.44
CA SER A 94 2.12 4.52 -19.54
C SER A 94 2.01 4.11 -21.00
N GLY A 95 2.46 2.91 -21.33
CA GLY A 95 2.63 2.48 -22.70
C GLY A 95 3.59 3.40 -23.48
N ASP A 96 3.14 3.96 -24.58
CA ASP A 96 3.89 4.91 -25.41
C ASP A 96 3.67 6.38 -25.02
N ARG A 97 2.86 6.66 -24.01
CA ARG A 97 2.56 8.03 -23.56
C ARG A 97 3.46 8.42 -22.41
N THR A 98 3.94 9.65 -22.47
CA THR A 98 4.72 10.30 -21.41
C THR A 98 4.13 11.67 -21.12
N ALA A 99 4.02 12.02 -19.85
CA ALA A 99 3.49 13.30 -19.41
C ALA A 99 4.28 13.87 -18.24
N PRO A 100 4.59 15.18 -18.21
CA PRO A 100 5.08 15.85 -17.02
C PRO A 100 3.96 15.94 -16.00
N VAL A 101 4.31 15.80 -14.71
CA VAL A 101 3.36 15.88 -13.60
C VAL A 101 3.92 16.76 -12.49
N LYS A 102 3.05 17.44 -11.76
CA LYS A 102 3.40 18.36 -10.68
C LYS A 102 2.41 18.29 -9.52
N ALA A 103 2.76 18.92 -8.42
CA ALA A 103 1.93 19.01 -7.23
C ALA A 103 0.47 19.38 -7.56
N GLY A 104 -0.47 18.68 -6.94
CA GLY A 104 -1.91 18.87 -7.12
C GLY A 104 -2.52 18.06 -8.26
N GLN A 105 -1.72 17.32 -9.03
CA GLN A 105 -2.22 16.47 -10.12
C GLN A 105 -2.33 15.00 -9.66
N ALA A 106 -3.32 14.31 -10.19
CA ALA A 106 -3.46 12.87 -10.07
C ALA A 106 -3.22 12.21 -11.43
N ILE A 107 -2.62 11.01 -11.39
CA ILE A 107 -2.43 10.17 -12.55
C ILE A 107 -3.24 8.89 -12.30
N TYR A 108 -4.08 8.51 -13.27
CA TYR A 108 -4.79 7.25 -13.26
C TYR A 108 -4.13 6.31 -14.25
N PHE A 109 -3.62 5.21 -13.77
CA PHE A 109 -3.02 4.16 -14.57
C PHE A 109 -3.97 2.98 -14.68
N PHE A 110 -4.14 2.45 -15.89
CA PHE A 110 -5.07 1.36 -16.16
C PHE A 110 -4.42 -0.01 -16.03
N ASP A 111 -5.20 -0.98 -15.61
CA ASP A 111 -4.83 -2.39 -15.61
C ASP A 111 -4.30 -2.84 -16.98
N GLY A 112 -3.27 -3.66 -16.98
CA GLY A 112 -2.64 -4.19 -18.18
C GLY A 112 -1.58 -3.29 -18.82
N GLU A 113 -1.51 -2.01 -18.45
CA GLU A 113 -0.51 -1.08 -18.96
C GLU A 113 0.86 -1.28 -18.28
N THR A 114 1.92 -1.00 -19.04
CA THR A 114 3.27 -0.88 -18.49
C THR A 114 3.52 0.58 -18.18
N MET A 115 3.74 0.89 -16.91
CA MET A 115 3.87 2.25 -16.42
C MET A 115 5.10 2.43 -15.53
N GLY A 116 5.42 3.68 -15.26
CA GLY A 116 6.41 4.11 -14.29
C GLY A 116 6.38 5.62 -14.11
N ILE A 117 7.18 6.10 -13.16
CA ILE A 117 7.31 7.53 -12.88
C ILE A 117 8.70 7.84 -12.40
N ARG A 118 9.29 8.93 -12.88
CA ARG A 118 10.60 9.41 -12.45
C ARG A 118 10.50 10.79 -11.83
N GLN A 119 11.29 11.03 -10.82
CA GLN A 119 11.48 12.36 -10.23
C GLN A 119 12.16 13.28 -11.26
N LYS A 120 11.72 14.54 -11.31
CA LYS A 120 12.29 15.61 -12.13
C LYS A 120 12.49 16.86 -11.28
N GLY A 121 13.25 17.82 -11.80
CA GLY A 121 13.54 19.06 -11.08
C GLY A 121 14.49 18.87 -9.88
N ALA A 122 14.58 19.90 -9.05
CA ALA A 122 15.56 19.99 -7.96
C ALA A 122 15.04 19.47 -6.61
N GLN A 123 13.74 19.18 -6.50
CA GLN A 123 13.10 18.75 -5.27
C GLN A 123 12.65 17.27 -5.34
N PRO A 124 12.62 16.55 -4.23
CA PRO A 124 12.02 15.22 -4.19
C PRO A 124 10.58 15.22 -4.68
N LEU A 125 10.15 14.12 -5.29
CA LEU A 125 8.78 13.91 -5.74
C LEU A 125 8.01 13.09 -4.70
N ALA A 126 7.05 13.71 -4.03
CA ALA A 126 6.20 13.04 -3.05
C ALA A 126 4.87 12.62 -3.68
N LEU A 127 4.56 11.34 -3.56
CA LEU A 127 3.39 10.69 -4.15
C LEU A 127 2.54 10.02 -3.07
N ILE A 128 1.22 10.12 -3.21
CA ILE A 128 0.28 9.15 -2.64
C ILE A 128 -0.03 8.13 -3.71
N ILE A 129 0.06 6.85 -3.36
CA ILE A 129 -0.19 5.71 -4.25
C ILE A 129 -1.30 4.88 -3.64
N SER A 130 -2.33 4.59 -4.43
CA SER A 130 -3.44 3.75 -4.00
C SER A 130 -3.92 2.82 -5.12
N TYR A 131 -4.21 1.58 -4.74
CA TYR A 131 -4.76 0.57 -5.65
C TYR A 131 -5.50 -0.52 -4.86
N PRO A 132 -6.46 -1.23 -5.49
CA PRO A 132 -7.15 -2.35 -4.87
C PRO A 132 -6.19 -3.54 -4.69
N LEU A 133 -6.28 -4.20 -3.56
CA LEU A 133 -5.66 -5.51 -3.35
C LEU A 133 -6.65 -6.61 -3.76
N ALA A 134 -6.13 -7.72 -4.31
CA ALA A 134 -6.96 -8.89 -4.53
C ALA A 134 -7.64 -9.29 -3.22
N VAL A 135 -8.96 -9.24 -3.18
CA VAL A 135 -9.73 -9.63 -2.01
C VAL A 135 -9.52 -11.13 -1.83
N ARG A 136 -8.75 -11.52 -0.82
CA ARG A 136 -8.83 -12.90 -0.34
C ARG A 136 -10.25 -13.10 0.15
N ALA A 137 -10.98 -14.03 -0.47
CA ALA A 137 -12.31 -14.40 -0.02
C ALA A 137 -12.24 -14.59 1.50
N ARG A 138 -12.95 -13.75 2.26
CA ARG A 138 -13.10 -13.96 3.69
C ARG A 138 -13.82 -15.29 3.81
N ALA A 139 -13.20 -16.28 4.44
CA ALA A 139 -13.88 -17.50 4.81
C ALA A 139 -15.10 -17.08 5.64
N ARG A 140 -16.31 -17.46 5.16
CA ARG A 140 -17.55 -17.27 5.89
C ARG A 140 -17.65 -18.33 6.97
#